data_4e1b48a18ae230f99040879ca150cf00
#
_entry.id   4e1b48a18ae230f99040879ca150cf00
#
_cell.length_a   1.000
_cell.length_b   1.000
_cell.length_c   1.000
_cell.angle_alpha   90.00
_cell.angle_beta   90.00
_cell.angle_gamma   90.00
#
_symmetry.space_group_name_H-M   'P 1'
#
loop_
_entity.id
_entity.type
_entity.pdbx_description
1 polymer ?
#
loop_
_entity_poly.entity_id
_entity_poly.type
_entity_poly.pdbx_seq_one_letter_code
_entity_poly.pdbx_strand_id
1 'polypeptide(L)'
;MNSHNNFAPPEGEGNIYEYRYYRLAVGSAGAWIGHFKDALPHREKYSKLVGLWHTEAGQPNEVSHLWAYPDLNARADARAGASQDDAWRAFLKKGGPMLREMNSVLLQPTNYSPLQ
;
A
#
# COMPACT_ATOMS: atom_id res chain seq x y z
N MET A 1 8.90 -0.67 18.66
CA MET A 1 7.80 -0.63 17.68
C MET A 1 7.86 0.69 16.92
N ASN A 2 7.87 0.65 15.61
CA ASN A 2 7.91 1.88 14.83
C ASN A 2 6.51 2.45 14.62
N SER A 3 6.42 3.65 14.07
CA SER A 3 5.14 4.34 13.88
C SER A 3 4.18 3.62 12.91
N HIS A 4 4.70 2.76 12.04
CA HIS A 4 3.88 2.03 11.07
C HIS A 4 3.08 0.90 11.71
N ASN A 5 3.45 0.49 12.93
CA ASN A 5 2.73 -0.54 13.65
C ASN A 5 1.53 0.01 14.43
N ASN A 6 1.36 1.32 14.44
CA ASN A 6 0.31 2.00 15.19
C ASN A 6 -0.75 2.54 14.21
N PHE A 7 -1.41 1.59 13.52
CA PHE A 7 -2.44 1.97 12.57
C PHE A 7 -3.69 2.49 13.30
N ALA A 8 -4.15 3.66 12.86
CA ALA A 8 -5.44 4.21 13.26
C ALA A 8 -6.26 4.40 11.99
N PRO A 9 -7.39 3.68 11.83
CA PRO A 9 -8.19 3.84 10.63
C PRO A 9 -8.75 5.25 10.51
N PRO A 10 -9.01 5.73 9.29
CA PRO A 10 -9.69 7.01 9.10
C PRO A 10 -11.02 7.06 9.83
N GLU A 11 -11.38 8.24 10.33
CA GLU A 11 -12.68 8.41 10.98
C GLU A 11 -13.80 8.30 9.95
N GLY A 12 -14.95 7.78 10.38
CA GLY A 12 -16.13 7.62 9.55
C GLY A 12 -16.66 6.21 9.60
N GLU A 13 -17.89 6.04 9.11
CA GLU A 13 -18.49 4.73 8.99
C GLU A 13 -18.11 4.10 7.66
N GLY A 14 -17.76 2.82 7.69
CA GLY A 14 -17.58 2.06 6.49
C GLY A 14 -16.37 2.46 5.67
N ASN A 15 -15.19 2.47 6.30
CA ASN A 15 -13.96 2.59 5.55
C ASN A 15 -13.92 1.56 4.43
N ILE A 16 -13.28 1.92 3.32
CA ILE A 16 -12.95 0.96 2.28
C ILE A 16 -11.46 0.67 2.36
N TYR A 17 -11.09 -0.51 1.92
CA TYR A 17 -9.70 -0.94 1.93
C TYR A 17 -9.29 -1.32 0.53
N GLU A 18 -8.06 -1.01 0.18
CA GLU A 18 -7.48 -1.44 -1.09
C GLU A 18 -6.35 -2.41 -0.79
N TYR A 19 -6.51 -3.64 -1.24
CA TYR A 19 -5.48 -4.67 -1.15
C TYR A 19 -4.78 -4.76 -2.49
N ARG A 20 -3.47 -4.50 -2.47
CA ARG A 20 -2.64 -4.53 -3.67
C ARG A 20 -1.60 -5.63 -3.52
N TYR A 21 -1.44 -6.45 -4.55
CA TYR A 21 -0.45 -7.50 -4.52
C TYR A 21 0.29 -7.54 -5.85
N TYR A 22 1.61 -7.59 -5.76
CA TYR A 22 2.50 -7.46 -6.91
C TYR A 22 3.42 -8.66 -6.98
N ARG A 23 3.67 -9.14 -8.20
CA ARG A 23 4.74 -10.08 -8.45
C ARG A 23 5.92 -9.28 -9.01
N LEU A 24 7.09 -9.51 -8.42
CA LEU A 24 8.30 -8.78 -8.75
C LEU A 24 9.28 -9.68 -9.49
N ALA A 25 10.30 -9.06 -10.12
CA ALA A 25 11.40 -9.80 -10.73
C ALA A 25 12.09 -10.66 -9.67
N VAL A 26 12.60 -11.80 -10.09
CA VAL A 26 13.27 -12.75 -9.20
C VAL A 26 14.39 -12.03 -8.42
N GLY A 27 14.34 -12.17 -7.10
CA GLY A 27 15.35 -11.62 -6.21
C GLY A 27 15.22 -10.13 -5.91
N SER A 28 14.16 -9.45 -6.42
CA SER A 28 14.03 -7.99 -6.24
C SER A 28 13.13 -7.58 -5.08
N ALA A 29 12.46 -8.52 -4.39
CA ALA A 29 11.50 -8.19 -3.35
C ALA A 29 12.14 -7.37 -2.21
N GLY A 30 13.33 -7.75 -1.76
CA GLY A 30 14.01 -7.02 -0.69
C GLY A 30 14.34 -5.58 -1.08
N ALA A 31 14.86 -5.38 -2.29
CA ALA A 31 15.19 -4.04 -2.78
C ALA A 31 13.91 -3.19 -2.93
N TRP A 32 12.85 -3.76 -3.48
CA TRP A 32 11.58 -3.05 -3.64
C TRP A 32 11.02 -2.61 -2.29
N ILE A 33 11.02 -3.52 -1.31
CA ILE A 33 10.53 -3.23 0.04
C ILE A 33 11.36 -2.12 0.68
N GLY A 34 12.68 -2.15 0.49
CA GLY A 34 13.57 -1.10 0.99
C GLY A 34 13.24 0.27 0.39
N HIS A 35 13.04 0.34 -0.92
CA HIS A 35 12.65 1.58 -1.58
C HIS A 35 11.25 2.05 -1.13
N PHE A 36 10.31 1.11 -0.97
CA PHE A 36 8.98 1.41 -0.47
C PHE A 36 9.03 2.00 0.93
N LYS A 37 9.82 1.38 1.81
CA LYS A 37 9.99 1.84 3.20
C LYS A 37 10.49 3.28 3.24
N ASP A 38 11.47 3.60 2.41
CA ASP A 38 12.04 4.95 2.37
C ASP A 38 11.04 5.99 1.86
N ALA A 39 10.17 5.60 0.92
CA ALA A 39 9.18 6.49 0.34
C ALA A 39 7.88 6.59 1.16
N LEU A 40 7.65 5.64 2.06
CA LEU A 40 6.38 5.53 2.79
C LEU A 40 5.99 6.79 3.57
N PRO A 41 6.89 7.47 4.30
CA PRO A 41 6.49 8.71 4.99
C PRO A 41 5.90 9.77 4.07
N HIS A 42 6.38 9.83 2.84
CA HIS A 42 5.86 10.77 1.83
C HIS A 42 4.49 10.33 1.32
N ARG A 43 4.31 9.02 1.12
CA ARG A 43 3.03 8.48 0.65
C ARG A 43 1.94 8.60 1.73
N GLU A 44 2.31 8.45 2.99
CA GLU A 44 1.36 8.50 4.11
C GLU A 44 0.83 9.91 4.40
N LYS A 45 1.33 10.93 3.74
CA LYS A 45 0.71 12.26 3.76
C LYS A 45 -0.68 12.23 3.12
N TYR A 46 -0.96 11.25 2.28
CA TYR A 46 -2.19 11.18 1.48
C TYR A 46 -3.15 10.09 1.93
N SER A 47 -2.65 8.97 2.44
CA SER A 47 -3.47 7.88 2.95
C SER A 47 -2.65 6.99 3.88
N LYS A 48 -3.36 6.18 4.68
CA LYS A 48 -2.73 5.32 5.68
C LYS A 48 -2.47 3.93 5.14
N LEU A 49 -1.24 3.45 5.35
CA LEU A 49 -0.89 2.05 5.13
C LEU A 49 -1.37 1.23 6.34
N VAL A 50 -2.13 0.18 6.07
CA VAL A 50 -2.57 -0.76 7.12
C VAL A 50 -1.50 -1.83 7.35
N GLY A 51 -0.92 -2.33 6.28
CA GLY A 51 0.11 -3.36 6.39
C GLY A 51 0.87 -3.57 5.09
N LEU A 52 2.05 -4.13 5.22
CA LEU A 52 2.92 -4.49 4.11
C LEU A 52 3.50 -5.87 4.41
N TRP A 53 3.38 -6.78 3.46
CA TRP A 53 3.84 -8.16 3.62
C TRP A 53 4.67 -8.59 2.42
N HIS A 54 5.60 -9.49 2.63
CA HIS A 54 6.18 -10.30 1.57
C HIS A 54 5.68 -11.74 1.73
N THR A 55 5.57 -12.45 0.61
CA THR A 55 5.09 -13.82 0.64
C THR A 55 6.19 -14.75 1.17
N GLU A 56 5.90 -15.46 2.25
CA GLU A 56 6.83 -16.42 2.86
C GLU A 56 6.81 -17.76 2.13
N ALA A 57 5.60 -18.21 1.76
CA ALA A 57 5.41 -19.45 1.03
C ALA A 57 4.42 -19.19 -0.11
N GLY A 58 4.56 -19.91 -1.22
CA GLY A 58 3.81 -19.66 -2.43
C GLY A 58 4.71 -19.00 -3.45
N GLN A 59 4.40 -17.76 -3.87
CA GLN A 59 5.25 -17.01 -4.81
C GLN A 59 6.26 -16.14 -4.03
N PRO A 60 7.55 -16.53 -3.96
CA PRO A 60 8.51 -15.84 -3.07
C PRO A 60 8.89 -14.43 -3.50
N ASN A 61 8.57 -14.03 -4.74
CA ASN A 61 8.86 -12.68 -5.23
C ASN A 61 7.62 -11.79 -5.23
N GLU A 62 6.69 -12.08 -4.33
CA GLU A 62 5.42 -11.36 -4.24
C GLU A 62 5.39 -10.52 -2.98
N VAL A 63 4.90 -9.29 -3.13
CA VAL A 63 4.65 -8.38 -2.01
C VAL A 63 3.19 -7.95 -2.04
N SER A 64 2.64 -7.65 -0.86
CA SER A 64 1.27 -7.17 -0.76
C SER A 64 1.17 -6.07 0.26
N HIS A 65 0.26 -5.13 0.03
CA HIS A 65 0.02 -4.03 0.95
C HIS A 65 -1.46 -3.67 0.97
N LEU A 66 -1.90 -3.20 2.12
CA LEU A 66 -3.29 -2.86 2.38
C LEU A 66 -3.36 -1.40 2.79
N TRP A 67 -4.26 -0.65 2.15
CA TRP A 67 -4.50 0.77 2.39
C TRP A 67 -5.93 0.98 2.84
N ALA A 68 -6.16 2.00 3.67
CA ALA A 68 -7.50 2.35 4.15
C ALA A 68 -7.89 3.75 3.68
N TYR A 69 -9.15 3.91 3.29
CA TYR A 69 -9.72 5.19 2.88
C TYR A 69 -11.12 5.36 3.47
N PRO A 70 -11.51 6.59 3.84
CA PRO A 70 -12.89 6.81 4.31
C PRO A 70 -13.93 6.50 3.24
N ASP A 71 -13.64 6.81 1.97
CA ASP A 71 -14.53 6.59 0.84
C ASP A 71 -13.77 6.64 -0.48
N LEU A 72 -14.46 6.44 -1.59
CA LEU A 72 -13.85 6.44 -2.92
C LEU A 72 -13.34 7.80 -3.33
N ASN A 73 -13.98 8.88 -2.90
CA ASN A 73 -13.50 10.22 -3.21
C ASN A 73 -12.18 10.51 -2.52
N ALA A 74 -12.06 10.11 -1.24
CA ALA A 74 -10.81 10.25 -0.51
C ALA A 74 -9.69 9.44 -1.16
N ARG A 75 -10.01 8.24 -1.66
CA ARG A 75 -9.04 7.42 -2.39
C ARG A 75 -8.56 8.14 -3.65
N ALA A 76 -9.49 8.69 -4.43
CA ALA A 76 -9.15 9.40 -5.67
C ALA A 76 -8.25 10.62 -5.36
N ASP A 77 -8.59 11.37 -4.33
CA ASP A 77 -7.80 12.55 -3.91
C ASP A 77 -6.40 12.14 -3.43
N ALA A 78 -6.31 11.08 -2.65
CA ALA A 78 -5.03 10.58 -2.15
C ALA A 78 -4.12 10.14 -3.31
N ARG A 79 -4.68 9.44 -4.28
CA ARG A 79 -3.92 8.98 -5.45
C ARG A 79 -3.47 10.16 -6.32
N ALA A 80 -4.35 11.15 -6.50
CA ALA A 80 -4.01 12.35 -7.25
C ALA A 80 -2.88 13.13 -6.55
N GLY A 81 -2.96 13.28 -5.23
CA GLY A 81 -1.91 13.93 -4.45
C GLY A 81 -0.58 13.20 -4.54
N ALA A 82 -0.60 11.89 -4.36
CA ALA A 82 0.61 11.07 -4.43
C ALA A 82 1.25 11.13 -5.81
N SER A 83 0.46 11.21 -6.87
CA SER A 83 0.98 11.30 -8.25
C SER A 83 1.75 12.58 -8.51
N GLN A 84 1.60 13.59 -7.66
CA GLN A 84 2.32 14.87 -7.74
C GLN A 84 3.47 14.96 -6.73
N ASP A 85 3.60 13.99 -5.85
CA ASP A 85 4.65 13.98 -4.83
C ASP A 85 5.96 13.48 -5.43
N ASP A 86 6.98 14.34 -5.40
CA ASP A 86 8.27 14.05 -6.04
C ASP A 86 8.95 12.82 -5.44
N ALA A 87 8.89 12.65 -4.12
CA ALA A 87 9.52 11.52 -3.46
C ALA A 87 8.81 10.20 -3.82
N TRP A 88 7.47 10.23 -3.87
CA TRP A 88 6.70 9.06 -4.27
C TRP A 88 6.93 8.71 -5.75
N ARG A 89 6.97 9.73 -6.61
CA ARG A 89 7.27 9.54 -8.03
C ARG A 89 8.66 8.94 -8.24
N ALA A 90 9.65 9.38 -7.45
CA ALA A 90 10.99 8.81 -7.50
C ALA A 90 10.98 7.32 -7.13
N PHE A 91 10.19 6.95 -6.12
CA PHE A 91 10.01 5.54 -5.77
C PHE A 91 9.39 4.75 -6.92
N LEU A 92 8.33 5.26 -7.54
CA LEU A 92 7.68 4.57 -8.65
C LEU A 92 8.66 4.35 -9.81
N LYS A 93 9.54 5.32 -10.05
CA LYS A 93 10.55 5.22 -11.09
C LYS A 93 11.59 4.13 -10.78
N LYS A 94 11.96 3.96 -9.51
CA LYS A 94 12.91 2.91 -9.08
C LYS A 94 12.25 1.54 -9.03
N GLY A 95 11.04 1.48 -8.47
CA GLY A 95 10.34 0.22 -8.25
C GLY A 95 9.63 -0.32 -9.47
N GLY A 96 9.19 0.56 -10.38
CA GLY A 96 8.44 0.16 -11.56
C GLY A 96 9.12 -0.92 -12.40
N PRO A 97 10.42 -0.78 -12.74
CA PRO A 97 11.12 -1.80 -13.52
C PRO A 97 11.18 -3.18 -12.86
N MET A 98 10.98 -3.25 -11.53
CA MET A 98 10.98 -4.51 -10.79
C MET A 98 9.64 -5.24 -10.88
N LEU A 99 8.57 -4.55 -11.30
CA LEU A 99 7.22 -5.12 -11.35
C LEU A 99 7.09 -6.05 -12.55
N ARG A 100 6.44 -7.21 -12.32
CA ARG A 100 6.07 -8.17 -13.37
C ARG A 100 4.57 -8.29 -13.49
N GLU A 101 3.86 -8.15 -12.38
CA GLU A 101 2.41 -8.22 -12.34
C GLU A 101 1.91 -7.34 -11.19
N MET A 102 0.81 -6.63 -11.43
CA MET A 102 0.24 -5.72 -10.46
C MET A 102 -1.25 -5.95 -10.36
N ASN A 103 -1.74 -6.23 -9.16
CA ASN A 103 -3.16 -6.49 -8.91
C ASN A 103 -3.65 -5.61 -7.78
N SER A 104 -4.92 -5.23 -7.85
CA SER A 104 -5.55 -4.41 -6.84
C SER A 104 -7.03 -4.78 -6.72
N VAL A 105 -7.52 -4.89 -5.49
CA VAL A 105 -8.94 -5.09 -5.22
C VAL A 105 -9.40 -4.11 -4.15
N LEU A 106 -10.64 -3.66 -4.26
CA LEU A 106 -11.28 -2.84 -3.24
C LEU A 106 -12.16 -3.74 -2.37
N LEU A 107 -12.09 -3.55 -1.06
CA LEU A 107 -12.74 -4.39 -0.08
C LEU A 107 -13.62 -3.53 0.83
N GLN A 108 -14.81 -4.04 1.15
CA GLN A 108 -15.65 -3.46 2.19
C GLN A 108 -15.66 -4.42 3.37
N PRO A 109 -15.40 -3.94 4.60
CA PRO A 109 -15.43 -4.84 5.75
C PRO A 109 -16.86 -5.28 6.03
N THR A 110 -17.00 -6.53 6.46
CA THR A 110 -18.27 -7.03 6.97
C THR A 110 -18.50 -6.50 8.38
N ASN A 111 -19.74 -6.64 8.89
CA ASN A 111 -20.07 -6.23 10.26
C ASN A 111 -19.22 -6.95 11.30
N TYR A 112 -18.69 -8.11 10.96
CA TYR A 112 -17.92 -8.94 11.89
C TYR A 112 -16.41 -8.74 11.76
N SER A 113 -15.96 -7.87 10.83
CA SER A 113 -14.54 -7.63 10.66
C SER A 113 -13.99 -6.80 11.83
N PRO A 114 -12.84 -7.17 12.39
CA PRO A 114 -12.15 -6.31 13.36
C PRO A 114 -11.77 -4.95 12.78
N LEU A 115 -11.53 -4.87 11.48
CA LEU A 115 -11.30 -3.62 10.77
C LEU A 115 -12.61 -3.15 10.15
N GLN A 116 -13.01 -1.95 10.49
CA GLN A 116 -14.23 -1.34 9.96
C GLN A 116 -13.90 -0.11 9.13
#